data_ae0ea111a452b85d3087c7cdc9b13e9d
#
_entry.id   ae0ea111a452b85d3087c7cdc9b13e9d
#
_cell.length_a   1.000
_cell.length_b   1.000
_cell.length_c   1.000
_cell.angle_alpha   90.00
_cell.angle_beta   90.00
_cell.angle_gamma   90.00
#
_symmetry.space_group_name_H-M   'P 1'
#
loop_
_entity.id
_entity.type
_entity.pdbx_description
1 polymer ?
#
loop_
_entity_poly.entity_id
_entity_poly.type
_entity_poly.pdbx_seq_one_letter_code
_entity_poly.pdbx_strand_id
1 'polypeptide(L)'
;MAQVTSLLELSHRSVSSNVVLLRQGLLPRHREYLSRWLDAGLRMGLFDAEVTTSERVVDMDGNAPVDHVLVWVRENPDPAYMLRPQGMRWILIDQLRNHELGSYASFELALHTIRPVLPLAETAVA
;
A
#
# COMPACT_ATOMS: atom_id res chain seq x y z
N MET A 1 12.31 30.38 12.03
CA MET A 1 11.85 30.27 11.28
C MET A 1 11.61 29.69 10.83
N ALA A 2 11.65 29.74 11.36
CA ALA A 2 11.17 29.43 10.66
C ALA A 2 10.81 28.89 10.55
N GLN A 3 10.75 28.67 10.96
CA GLN A 3 10.25 28.46 10.50
C GLN A 3 9.64 28.14 10.13
N VAL A 4 9.78 28.28 10.90
CA VAL A 4 9.04 28.28 10.26
C VAL A 4 8.71 27.94 9.81
N THR A 5 8.89 27.91 10.24
CA THR A 5 8.37 27.80 9.51
C THR A 5 7.95 27.33 9.34
N SER A 6 7.95 27.34 9.99
CA SER A 6 7.42 27.16 9.50
C SER A 6 6.81 26.99 9.52
N LEU A 7 6.66 27.02 10.29
CA LEU A 7 5.91 27.07 9.94
C LEU A 7 5.50 27.15 9.49
N LEU A 8 5.64 27.36 9.80
CA LEU A 8 5.06 27.59 9.08
C LEU A 8 4.88 27.27 8.58
N GLU A 9 4.94 27.12 8.85
CA GLU A 9 4.51 26.90 8.12
C GLU A 9 3.96 26.46 8.08
N LEU A 10 3.86 26.54 8.95
CA LEU A 10 3.12 26.30 8.65
C LEU A 10 2.46 26.43 8.45
N SER A 11 2.41 26.72 8.82
CA SER A 11 1.57 26.94 8.43
C SER A 11 1.21 26.93 7.89
N HIS A 12 1.14 26.86 7.90
CA HIS A 12 0.53 26.78 7.11
C HIS A 12 0.31 26.32 6.93
N ARG A 13 0.01 26.19 7.33
CA ARG A 13 -0.40 25.51 7.08
C ARG A 13 -1.35 24.73 7.37
N SER A 14 -1.98 24.49 7.68
CA SER A 14 -2.82 23.69 8.38
C SER A 14 -3.96 23.27 7.56
N VAL A 15 -4.48 24.04 6.78
CA VAL A 15 -5.60 23.68 5.99
C VAL A 15 -5.26 22.62 5.03
N SER A 16 -4.08 22.63 4.54
CA SER A 16 -3.73 21.65 3.60
C SER A 16 -3.68 20.31 4.20
N SER A 17 -3.53 20.20 5.50
CA SER A 17 -3.44 18.89 6.06
C SER A 17 -4.77 18.19 5.95
N ASN A 18 -5.87 18.90 5.82
CA ASN A 18 -7.15 18.24 5.67
C ASN A 18 -7.21 17.49 4.37
N VAL A 19 -6.60 18.03 3.36
CA VAL A 19 -6.62 17.38 2.06
C VAL A 19 -5.80 16.12 2.15
N VAL A 20 -4.69 16.16 2.86
CA VAL A 20 -3.86 14.98 2.99
C VAL A 20 -4.63 13.89 3.70
N LEU A 21 -5.43 14.23 4.70
CA LEU A 21 -6.16 13.22 5.43
C LEU A 21 -7.19 12.50 4.58
N LEU A 22 -7.57 13.05 3.46
CA LEU A 22 -8.52 12.40 2.61
C LEU A 22 -7.85 11.40 1.67
N ARG A 23 -6.53 11.38 1.63
CA ARG A 23 -5.85 10.46 0.74
C ARG A 23 -5.61 9.15 1.43
N GLN A 24 -5.73 8.05 0.71
CA GLN A 24 -5.44 6.75 1.23
C GLN A 24 -3.95 6.51 1.11
N GLY A 25 -3.35 6.00 2.13
CA GLY A 25 -1.95 5.64 2.13
C GLY A 25 -1.74 4.46 3.03
N LEU A 26 -0.50 4.04 3.23
CA LEU A 26 -0.19 2.93 4.11
C LEU A 26 -0.13 3.41 5.54
N LEU A 27 -1.02 2.88 6.38
CA LEU A 27 -1.11 3.22 7.78
C LEU A 27 -0.42 2.14 8.61
N PRO A 28 -0.13 2.42 9.88
CA PRO A 28 0.48 1.39 10.74
C PRO A 28 -0.31 0.09 10.77
N ARG A 29 -1.65 0.14 10.74
CA ARG A 29 -2.45 -1.09 10.74
C ARG A 29 -2.25 -1.88 9.47
N HIS A 30 -1.98 -1.22 8.35
CA HIS A 30 -1.72 -1.92 7.10
C HIS A 30 -0.37 -2.64 7.17
N ARG A 31 0.62 -2.00 7.78
CA ARG A 31 1.94 -2.63 7.90
C ARG A 31 1.87 -3.82 8.84
N GLU A 32 1.09 -3.71 9.91
CA GLU A 32 0.93 -4.82 10.83
C GLU A 32 0.22 -5.99 10.16
N TYR A 33 -0.83 -5.69 9.41
CA TYR A 33 -1.57 -6.73 8.70
C TYR A 33 -0.66 -7.41 7.66
N LEU A 34 0.16 -6.63 6.96
CA LEU A 34 1.07 -7.16 5.95
C LEU A 34 2.05 -8.14 6.60
N SER A 35 2.57 -7.81 7.78
CA SER A 35 3.50 -8.68 8.47
C SER A 35 2.84 -9.99 8.85
N ARG A 36 1.62 -9.95 9.37
CA ARG A 36 0.89 -11.16 9.72
C ARG A 36 0.55 -11.99 8.50
N TRP A 37 0.18 -11.32 7.42
CA TRP A 37 -0.16 -11.98 6.17
C TRP A 37 1.08 -12.69 5.60
N LEU A 38 2.23 -12.02 5.63
CA LEU A 38 3.46 -12.62 5.12
C LEU A 38 3.83 -13.84 5.95
N ASP A 39 3.77 -13.73 7.29
CA ASP A 39 4.09 -14.86 8.14
C ASP A 39 3.18 -16.05 7.84
N ALA A 40 1.90 -15.81 7.68
CA ALA A 40 0.95 -16.87 7.40
C ALA A 40 1.18 -17.46 6.01
N GLY A 41 1.67 -16.66 5.08
CA GLY A 41 1.82 -17.07 3.70
C GLY A 41 3.15 -17.70 3.36
N LEU A 42 4.10 -17.73 4.30
CA LEU A 42 5.41 -18.31 3.99
C LEU A 42 5.28 -19.78 3.58
N ARG A 43 4.32 -20.49 4.13
CA ARG A 43 4.10 -21.88 3.75
C ARG A 43 3.37 -22.00 2.43
N MET A 44 2.79 -20.91 1.96
CA MET A 44 2.01 -20.92 0.72
C MET A 44 2.77 -20.29 -0.43
N GLY A 45 4.09 -20.21 -0.30
CA GLY A 45 4.91 -19.73 -1.41
C GLY A 45 5.32 -18.27 -1.36
N LEU A 46 4.89 -17.52 -0.37
CA LEU A 46 5.36 -16.15 -0.23
C LEU A 46 6.79 -16.18 0.31
N PHE A 47 7.59 -15.23 -0.13
CA PHE A 47 8.98 -15.16 0.31
C PHE A 47 9.23 -13.88 1.11
N ASP A 48 8.79 -12.74 0.63
CA ASP A 48 9.04 -11.48 1.30
C ASP A 48 8.03 -10.44 0.85
N ALA A 49 7.89 -9.38 1.64
CA ALA A 49 7.05 -8.25 1.28
C ALA A 49 7.67 -7.01 1.89
N GLU A 50 7.68 -5.93 1.15
CA GLU A 50 8.33 -4.71 1.59
C GLU A 50 7.52 -3.49 1.26
N VAL A 51 7.43 -2.54 2.18
CA VAL A 51 6.82 -1.24 1.91
C VAL A 51 7.94 -0.32 1.47
N THR A 52 7.78 0.30 0.31
CA THR A 52 8.83 1.14 -0.24
C THR A 52 8.23 2.33 -0.97
N THR A 53 9.06 3.27 -1.35
CA THR A 53 8.66 4.45 -2.10
C THR A 53 9.54 4.57 -3.34
N SER A 54 8.94 4.88 -4.46
CA SER A 54 9.68 5.04 -5.69
C SER A 54 9.10 6.21 -6.46
N GLU A 55 9.94 6.95 -7.15
CA GLU A 55 9.49 8.07 -7.93
C GLU A 55 8.59 7.64 -9.08
N ARG A 56 8.57 6.37 -9.40
CA ARG A 56 7.76 5.87 -10.49
C ARG A 56 6.33 5.58 -10.07
N VAL A 57 6.07 5.49 -8.77
CA VAL A 57 4.75 5.18 -8.27
C VAL A 57 4.25 6.43 -7.56
N VAL A 58 3.39 7.18 -8.23
CA VAL A 58 2.97 8.49 -7.77
C VAL A 58 1.48 8.52 -7.46
N ASP A 59 1.05 9.58 -6.79
CA ASP A 59 -0.37 9.74 -6.46
C ASP A 59 -1.18 10.01 -7.73
N MET A 60 -2.49 10.14 -7.57
CA MET A 60 -3.37 10.30 -8.71
C MET A 60 -3.06 11.55 -9.51
N ASP A 61 -2.53 12.56 -8.88
CA ASP A 61 -2.21 13.80 -9.58
C ASP A 61 -0.85 13.75 -10.23
N GLY A 62 -0.08 12.70 -9.99
CA GLY A 62 1.26 12.60 -10.56
C GLY A 62 2.27 13.50 -9.91
N ASN A 63 1.94 14.05 -8.73
CA ASN A 63 2.80 15.04 -8.11
C ASN A 63 3.78 14.49 -7.09
N ALA A 64 3.44 13.41 -6.43
CA ALA A 64 4.28 12.93 -5.35
C ALA A 64 4.34 11.41 -5.31
N PRO A 65 5.49 10.84 -4.98
CA PRO A 65 5.58 9.39 -4.82
C PRO A 65 4.72 8.93 -3.67
N VAL A 66 4.18 7.72 -3.76
CA VAL A 66 3.39 7.16 -2.68
C VAL A 66 4.01 5.86 -2.25
N ASP A 67 3.84 5.52 -0.98
CA ASP A 67 4.29 4.24 -0.47
C ASP A 67 3.50 3.14 -1.13
N HIS A 68 4.17 2.06 -1.43
CA HIS A 68 3.52 0.91 -2.04
C HIS A 68 4.19 -0.35 -1.53
N VAL A 69 3.57 -1.49 -1.75
CA VAL A 69 4.07 -2.78 -1.29
C VAL A 69 4.58 -3.58 -2.47
N LEU A 70 5.75 -4.17 -2.32
CA LEU A 70 6.26 -5.15 -3.27
C LEU A 70 6.23 -6.50 -2.58
N VAL A 71 5.81 -7.54 -3.31
CA VAL A 71 5.67 -8.90 -2.77
C VAL A 71 6.49 -9.85 -3.62
N TRP A 72 7.32 -10.65 -2.97
CA TRP A 72 8.14 -11.67 -3.64
C TRP A 72 7.59 -13.04 -3.34
N VAL A 73 7.65 -13.92 -4.33
CA VAL A 73 7.32 -15.33 -4.16
C VAL A 73 8.62 -16.13 -4.28
N ARG A 74 8.61 -17.36 -3.78
CA ARG A 74 9.85 -18.14 -3.72
C ARG A 74 10.48 -18.44 -5.05
N GLU A 75 9.66 -18.58 -6.07
CA GLU A 75 10.17 -19.03 -7.36
C GLU A 75 10.84 -17.96 -8.18
N ASN A 76 10.79 -16.72 -7.74
CA ASN A 76 11.29 -15.65 -8.57
C ASN A 76 12.11 -14.65 -7.79
N PRO A 77 13.28 -14.24 -8.28
CA PRO A 77 14.09 -13.26 -7.57
C PRO A 77 13.55 -11.84 -7.68
N ASP A 78 12.67 -11.58 -8.65
CA ASP A 78 12.09 -10.25 -8.82
C ASP A 78 10.74 -10.20 -8.12
N PRO A 79 10.30 -9.01 -7.69
CA PRO A 79 9.00 -8.91 -7.05
C PRO A 79 7.90 -9.34 -8.00
N ALA A 80 7.00 -10.16 -7.50
CA ALA A 80 5.94 -10.71 -8.34
C ALA A 80 4.71 -9.81 -8.37
N TYR A 81 4.44 -9.08 -7.28
CA TYR A 81 3.26 -8.23 -7.21
C TYR A 81 3.59 -6.87 -6.63
N MET A 82 2.84 -5.86 -7.04
CA MET A 82 2.88 -4.54 -6.43
C MET A 82 1.48 -4.16 -6.01
N LEU A 83 1.33 -3.58 -4.82
CA LEU A 83 0.06 -3.11 -4.33
C LEU A 83 0.22 -1.64 -3.97
N ARG A 84 -0.54 -0.76 -4.58
CA ARG A 84 -0.43 0.66 -4.33
C ARG A 84 -1.77 1.31 -4.12
N PRO A 85 -1.82 2.35 -3.31
CA PRO A 85 -3.06 3.09 -3.14
C PRO A 85 -3.31 4.00 -4.34
N GLN A 86 -4.56 4.18 -4.68
CA GLN A 86 -4.93 5.13 -5.72
C GLN A 86 -6.29 5.67 -5.35
N GLY A 87 -6.35 6.90 -4.88
CA GLY A 87 -7.58 7.46 -4.35
C GLY A 87 -8.00 6.67 -3.13
N MET A 88 -9.20 6.16 -3.13
CA MET A 88 -9.73 5.37 -2.02
C MET A 88 -9.65 3.88 -2.29
N ARG A 89 -8.90 3.48 -3.30
CA ARG A 89 -8.83 2.07 -3.67
C ARG A 89 -7.38 1.58 -3.65
N TRP A 90 -7.24 0.27 -3.75
CA TRP A 90 -5.93 -0.37 -3.77
C TRP A 90 -5.78 -1.11 -5.10
N ILE A 91 -4.73 -0.79 -5.85
CA ILE A 91 -4.50 -1.37 -7.16
C ILE A 91 -3.46 -2.45 -7.03
N LEU A 92 -3.78 -3.63 -7.54
CA LEU A 92 -2.88 -4.79 -7.50
C LEU A 92 -2.34 -5.02 -8.90
N ILE A 93 -1.02 -5.14 -9.01
CA ILE A 93 -0.35 -5.28 -10.29
C ILE A 93 0.51 -6.52 -10.28
N ASP A 94 0.42 -7.30 -11.37
CA ASP A 94 1.34 -8.41 -11.62
C ASP A 94 2.63 -7.76 -12.11
N GLN A 95 3.62 -7.72 -11.25
CA GLN A 95 4.83 -6.99 -11.55
C GLN A 95 5.71 -7.68 -12.61
N LEU A 96 5.61 -8.98 -12.71
CA LEU A 96 6.41 -9.73 -13.67
C LEU A 96 5.89 -9.51 -15.09
N ARG A 97 4.56 -9.35 -15.24
CA ARG A 97 3.97 -9.12 -16.55
C ARG A 97 3.59 -7.66 -16.75
N ASN A 98 3.77 -6.83 -15.73
CA ASN A 98 3.41 -5.43 -15.78
C ASN A 98 1.94 -5.28 -16.16
N HIS A 99 1.07 -5.98 -15.46
CA HIS A 99 -0.34 -6.06 -15.81
C HIS A 99 -1.19 -5.81 -14.57
N GLU A 100 -2.14 -4.90 -14.64
CA GLU A 100 -3.04 -4.63 -13.52
C GLU A 100 -4.01 -5.78 -13.34
N LEU A 101 -4.06 -6.33 -12.13
CA LEU A 101 -4.93 -7.45 -11.85
C LEU A 101 -6.27 -7.02 -11.29
N GLY A 102 -6.34 -5.91 -10.61
CA GLY A 102 -7.61 -5.46 -10.08
C GLY A 102 -7.50 -4.25 -9.17
N SER A 103 -8.65 -3.77 -8.75
CA SER A 103 -8.79 -2.63 -7.87
C SER A 103 -9.68 -3.05 -6.73
N TYR A 104 -9.26 -2.80 -5.49
CA TYR A 104 -9.94 -3.33 -4.32
C TYR A 104 -10.27 -2.24 -3.32
N ALA A 105 -11.35 -2.43 -2.58
CA ALA A 105 -11.81 -1.44 -1.62
C ALA A 105 -10.96 -1.44 -0.35
N SER A 106 -10.26 -2.52 -0.06
CA SER A 106 -9.45 -2.58 1.14
C SER A 106 -8.09 -3.21 0.86
N PHE A 107 -7.12 -2.85 1.68
CA PHE A 107 -5.78 -3.40 1.61
C PHE A 107 -5.83 -4.90 1.88
N GLU A 108 -6.61 -5.29 2.87
CA GLU A 108 -6.72 -6.69 3.26
C GLU A 108 -7.29 -7.55 2.13
N LEU A 109 -8.27 -7.02 1.42
CA LEU A 109 -8.88 -7.76 0.33
C LEU A 109 -7.87 -7.96 -0.80
N ALA A 110 -7.06 -6.95 -1.08
CA ALA A 110 -6.05 -7.07 -2.13
C ALA A 110 -5.02 -8.14 -1.77
N LEU A 111 -4.55 -8.17 -0.51
CA LEU A 111 -3.60 -9.20 -0.11
C LEU A 111 -4.24 -10.59 -0.14
N HIS A 112 -5.52 -10.68 0.23
CA HIS A 112 -6.24 -11.94 0.18
C HIS A 112 -6.30 -12.47 -1.24
N THR A 113 -6.38 -11.59 -2.22
CA THR A 113 -6.41 -11.99 -3.62
C THR A 113 -5.07 -12.60 -4.05
N ILE A 114 -3.97 -12.12 -3.49
CA ILE A 114 -2.66 -12.70 -3.81
C ILE A 114 -2.56 -14.08 -3.15
N ARG A 115 -2.86 -14.17 -1.85
CA ARG A 115 -2.85 -15.45 -1.12
C ARG A 115 -3.87 -15.37 0.02
N PRO A 116 -4.90 -16.20 0.00
CA PRO A 116 -5.97 -16.14 1.01
C PRO A 116 -5.56 -16.90 2.27
N VAL A 117 -4.58 -16.37 2.99
CA VAL A 117 -4.05 -17.05 4.16
C VAL A 117 -4.55 -16.51 5.50
N LEU A 118 -5.23 -15.38 5.51
CA LEU A 118 -5.85 -14.85 6.72
C LEU A 118 -7.33 -14.62 6.45
N PRO A 119 -8.18 -14.87 7.41
CA PRO A 119 -9.60 -14.62 7.21
C PRO A 119 -9.87 -13.12 7.07
N LEU A 120 -10.84 -12.76 6.29
CA LEU A 120 -11.23 -11.38 6.13
C LEU A 120 -12.19 -11.02 7.23
N ALA A 121 -11.75 -10.17 8.11
CA ALA A 121 -12.54 -9.85 9.25
C ALA A 121 -13.86 -9.26 8.92
N GLU A 122 -13.93 -8.59 7.97
CA GLU A 122 -15.10 -7.91 7.76
C GLU A 122 -16.06 -8.66 7.19
N THR A 123 -15.65 -9.70 6.73
CA THR A 123 -16.63 -10.46 6.17
C THR A 123 -17.58 -10.64 7.22
N ALA A 124 -17.08 -10.64 8.34
CA ALA A 124 -17.93 -10.92 9.38
C ALA A 124 -18.89 -9.84 9.51
N VAL A 125 -18.61 -8.81 9.05
CA VAL A 125 -19.43 -7.83 9.32
C VAL A 125 -20.33 -7.62 8.35
N ALA A 126 -20.09 -8.09 7.47
CA ALA A 126 -20.91 -7.82 6.40
C ALA A 126 -22.28 -7.99 6.64
#